data_19ae5f3ddc912ad884113adcc7f01728
#
_entry.id   19ae5f3ddc912ad884113adcc7f01728
#
_cell.length_a   1.000
_cell.length_b   1.000
_cell.length_c   1.000
_cell.angle_alpha   90.00
_cell.angle_beta   90.00
_cell.angle_gamma   90.00
#
_symmetry.space_group_name_H-M   'P 1'
#
loop_
_entity.id
_entity.type
_entity.pdbx_description
1 polymer ?
#
loop_
_entity_poly.entity_id
_entity_poly.type
_entity_poly.pdbx_seq_one_letter_code
_entity_poly.pdbx_strand_id
1 'polypeptide(L)'
;IKDFINKVDVVTFEFENIPVDILTSIDKEKKVYPKPNINMIVQNRKLEKTFLNDLGIKTTEWAFIEKVEDISKNESLFPGILKTNTLGYDGHGQFVLNSLNDIKKGWCFTADYILEKKVDLKKEISVILTRFQNGAISIYSPIENVHENQILKHSKIPAEISDKITSEALQSAKKIAKNL
;
A
#
# COMPACT_ATOMS: atom_id res chain seq x y z
N ILE A 1 -6.39 8.47 -25.91
CA ILE A 1 -6.45 7.05 -25.53
C ILE A 1 -6.51 6.17 -26.79
N LYS A 2 -7.49 6.38 -27.71
CA LYS A 2 -7.65 5.53 -28.92
C LYS A 2 -6.37 5.41 -29.76
N ASP A 3 -5.68 6.52 -30.04
CA ASP A 3 -4.42 6.51 -30.81
C ASP A 3 -3.29 5.74 -30.10
N PHE A 4 -3.27 5.76 -28.77
CA PHE A 4 -2.35 4.97 -27.96
C PHE A 4 -2.67 3.48 -28.06
N ILE A 5 -3.93 3.10 -27.84
CA ILE A 5 -4.40 1.71 -27.86
C ILE A 5 -4.10 1.03 -29.20
N ASN A 6 -4.22 1.76 -30.31
CA ASN A 6 -3.96 1.24 -31.65
C ASN A 6 -2.46 0.96 -31.93
N LYS A 7 -1.55 1.48 -31.12
CA LYS A 7 -0.09 1.38 -31.29
C LYS A 7 0.57 0.33 -30.41
N VAL A 8 -0.19 -0.33 -29.52
CA VAL A 8 0.34 -1.26 -28.51
C VAL A 8 -0.41 -2.58 -28.52
N ASP A 9 0.26 -3.65 -28.11
CA ASP A 9 -0.33 -4.98 -27.98
C ASP A 9 -0.82 -5.24 -26.55
N VAL A 10 -0.12 -4.67 -25.56
CA VAL A 10 -0.40 -4.81 -24.14
C VAL A 10 -0.04 -3.50 -23.44
N VAL A 11 -0.74 -3.21 -22.34
CA VAL A 11 -0.49 -2.03 -21.52
C VAL A 11 -0.02 -2.45 -20.14
N THR A 12 1.02 -1.81 -19.66
CA THR A 12 1.48 -1.85 -18.28
C THR A 12 1.75 -0.42 -17.80
N PHE A 13 1.89 -0.24 -16.51
CA PHE A 13 2.16 1.06 -15.91
C PHE A 13 3.14 0.90 -14.76
N GLU A 14 3.94 1.92 -14.54
CA GLU A 14 4.87 2.03 -13.42
C GLU A 14 4.28 2.93 -12.33
N PHE A 15 3.67 4.04 -12.72
CA PHE A 15 3.07 5.00 -11.80
C PHE A 15 1.71 4.49 -11.28
N GLU A 16 1.60 4.29 -9.96
CA GLU A 16 0.40 3.68 -9.36
C GLU A 16 -0.84 4.58 -9.40
N ASN A 17 -0.68 5.92 -9.39
CA ASN A 17 -1.79 6.87 -9.29
C ASN A 17 -2.48 7.19 -10.63
N ILE A 18 -2.54 6.22 -11.54
CA ILE A 18 -3.34 6.35 -12.76
C ILE A 18 -4.82 6.13 -12.41
N PRO A 19 -5.73 7.02 -12.87
CA PRO A 19 -7.15 6.85 -12.62
C PRO A 19 -7.66 5.48 -13.08
N VAL A 20 -8.34 4.77 -12.20
CA VAL A 20 -8.80 3.39 -12.40
C VAL A 20 -9.80 3.29 -13.57
N ASP A 21 -10.64 4.30 -13.76
CA ASP A 21 -11.59 4.39 -14.88
C ASP A 21 -10.88 4.41 -16.24
N ILE A 22 -9.75 5.09 -16.33
CA ILE A 22 -8.90 5.10 -17.55
C ILE A 22 -8.34 3.71 -17.80
N LEU A 23 -7.76 3.06 -16.80
CA LEU A 23 -7.22 1.69 -16.92
C LEU A 23 -8.33 0.70 -17.29
N THR A 24 -9.50 0.82 -16.67
CA THR A 24 -10.68 -0.02 -16.96
C THR A 24 -11.19 0.19 -18.38
N SER A 25 -11.17 1.44 -18.87
CA SER A 25 -11.53 1.74 -20.25
C SER A 25 -10.56 1.11 -21.24
N ILE A 26 -9.27 1.17 -20.95
CA ILE A 26 -8.22 0.54 -21.79
C ILE A 26 -8.34 -0.99 -21.76
N ASP A 27 -8.60 -1.61 -20.60
CA ASP A 27 -8.67 -3.07 -20.45
C ASP A 27 -9.84 -3.71 -21.22
N LYS A 28 -10.82 -2.93 -21.62
CA LYS A 28 -11.90 -3.38 -22.54
C LYS A 28 -11.42 -3.63 -23.96
N GLU A 29 -10.38 -2.94 -24.41
CA GLU A 29 -9.87 -3.01 -25.78
C GLU A 29 -8.49 -3.69 -25.87
N LYS A 30 -7.64 -3.49 -24.87
CA LYS A 30 -6.28 -4.06 -24.78
C LYS A 30 -6.02 -4.55 -23.37
N LYS A 31 -5.32 -5.66 -23.24
CA LYS A 31 -4.94 -6.25 -21.95
C LYS A 31 -4.08 -5.28 -21.14
N VAL A 32 -4.52 -5.00 -19.92
CA VAL A 32 -3.77 -4.19 -18.94
C VAL A 32 -3.21 -5.10 -17.86
N TYR A 33 -1.95 -4.94 -17.51
CA TYR A 33 -1.28 -5.66 -16.42
C TYR A 33 -0.43 -4.71 -15.57
N PRO A 34 -0.57 -4.76 -14.23
CA PRO A 34 -1.60 -5.47 -13.43
C PRO A 34 -3.02 -5.06 -13.83
N LYS A 35 -4.02 -5.89 -13.46
CA LYS A 35 -5.42 -5.59 -13.77
C LYS A 35 -5.92 -4.33 -13.03
N PRO A 36 -6.84 -3.54 -13.61
CA PRO A 36 -7.32 -2.29 -12.99
C PRO A 36 -7.88 -2.43 -11.57
N ASN A 37 -8.51 -3.57 -11.24
CA ASN A 37 -9.00 -3.85 -9.90
C ASN A 37 -7.87 -3.95 -8.86
N ILE A 38 -6.69 -4.43 -9.25
CA ILE A 38 -5.51 -4.47 -8.39
C ILE A 38 -5.07 -3.03 -8.08
N ASN A 39 -5.01 -2.21 -9.11
CA ASN A 39 -4.65 -0.79 -8.96
C ASN A 39 -5.64 -0.04 -8.04
N MET A 40 -6.94 -0.32 -8.17
CA MET A 40 -7.97 0.24 -7.30
C MET A 40 -7.73 -0.08 -5.82
N ILE A 41 -7.30 -1.30 -5.51
CA ILE A 41 -7.01 -1.72 -4.12
C ILE A 41 -5.76 -0.99 -3.61
N VAL A 42 -4.66 -1.01 -4.36
CA VAL A 42 -3.37 -0.48 -3.87
C VAL A 42 -3.33 1.05 -3.80
N GLN A 43 -4.13 1.76 -4.59
CA GLN A 43 -4.24 3.22 -4.52
C GLN A 43 -4.96 3.73 -3.28
N ASN A 44 -5.70 2.87 -2.58
CA ASN A 44 -6.60 3.25 -1.49
C ASN A 44 -6.24 2.45 -0.23
N ARG A 45 -5.67 3.14 0.78
CA ARG A 45 -5.17 2.51 2.01
C ARG A 45 -6.26 1.76 2.80
N LYS A 46 -7.49 2.26 2.79
CA LYS A 46 -8.63 1.56 3.42
C LYS A 46 -8.92 0.24 2.70
N LEU A 47 -8.98 0.27 1.37
CA LEU A 47 -9.22 -0.94 0.58
C LEU A 47 -8.08 -1.96 0.73
N GLU A 48 -6.83 -1.48 0.65
CA GLU A 48 -5.65 -2.31 0.83
C GLU A 48 -5.64 -3.00 2.19
N LYS A 49 -5.84 -2.25 3.29
CA LYS A 49 -5.84 -2.82 4.63
C LYS A 49 -7.03 -3.75 4.87
N THR A 50 -8.21 -3.42 4.36
CA THR A 50 -9.38 -4.30 4.42
C THR A 50 -9.07 -5.60 3.71
N PHE A 51 -8.56 -5.55 2.48
CA PHE A 51 -8.16 -6.72 1.71
C PHE A 51 -7.14 -7.60 2.45
N LEU A 52 -6.09 -7.00 3.04
CA LEU A 52 -5.09 -7.73 3.80
C LEU A 52 -5.69 -8.38 5.05
N ASN A 53 -6.54 -7.67 5.79
CA ASN A 53 -7.19 -8.18 7.00
C ASN A 53 -8.18 -9.31 6.67
N ASP A 54 -8.94 -9.21 5.58
CA ASP A 54 -9.85 -10.27 5.11
C ASP A 54 -9.09 -11.55 4.73
N LEU A 55 -7.86 -11.40 4.26
CA LEU A 55 -6.95 -12.52 4.06
C LEU A 55 -6.32 -13.04 5.36
N GLY A 56 -6.60 -12.46 6.53
CA GLY A 56 -5.96 -12.80 7.79
C GLY A 56 -4.47 -12.43 7.86
N ILE A 57 -4.02 -11.50 7.01
CA ILE A 57 -2.67 -10.94 7.08
C ILE A 57 -2.70 -9.79 8.07
N LYS A 58 -1.84 -9.86 9.08
CA LYS A 58 -1.77 -8.84 10.14
C LYS A 58 -1.25 -7.53 9.57
N THR A 59 -1.96 -6.45 9.86
CA THR A 59 -1.51 -5.07 9.67
C THR A 59 -1.38 -4.39 11.04
N THR A 60 -0.78 -3.20 11.10
CA THR A 60 -0.95 -2.37 12.30
C THR A 60 -2.42 -2.07 12.53
N GLU A 61 -2.82 -1.85 13.79
CA GLU A 61 -4.18 -1.38 14.12
C GLU A 61 -4.45 -0.04 13.42
N TRP A 62 -5.64 0.13 12.89
CA TRP A 62 -5.99 1.31 12.11
C TRP A 62 -7.48 1.66 12.19
N ALA A 63 -7.79 2.91 11.90
CA ALA A 63 -9.16 3.41 11.78
C ALA A 63 -9.28 4.31 10.55
N PHE A 64 -10.46 4.28 9.91
CA PHE A 64 -10.81 5.21 8.84
C PHE A 64 -11.29 6.53 9.42
N ILE A 65 -10.81 7.65 8.90
CA ILE A 65 -10.99 8.99 9.42
C ILE A 65 -11.55 9.88 8.30
N GLU A 66 -12.84 10.21 8.39
CA GLU A 66 -13.52 11.08 7.43
C GLU A 66 -13.47 12.54 7.87
N LYS A 67 -13.43 12.77 9.18
CA LYS A 67 -13.41 14.10 9.78
C LYS A 67 -12.56 14.13 11.05
N VAL A 68 -12.14 15.32 11.44
CA VAL A 68 -11.21 15.52 12.56
C VAL A 68 -11.74 14.89 13.87
N GLU A 69 -13.04 14.95 14.12
CA GLU A 69 -13.67 14.37 15.30
C GLU A 69 -13.53 12.84 15.41
N ASP A 70 -13.30 12.16 14.27
CA ASP A 70 -13.11 10.70 14.28
C ASP A 70 -11.76 10.32 14.88
N ILE A 71 -10.77 11.22 14.89
CA ILE A 71 -9.48 11.00 15.54
C ILE A 71 -9.68 10.79 17.05
N SER A 72 -10.51 11.64 17.68
CA SER A 72 -10.77 11.56 19.12
C SER A 72 -11.44 10.24 19.54
N LYS A 73 -12.21 9.62 18.65
CA LYS A 73 -12.85 8.32 18.90
C LYS A 73 -11.86 7.15 18.86
N ASN A 74 -10.65 7.40 18.35
CA ASN A 74 -9.63 6.39 18.09
C ASN A 74 -8.31 6.68 18.84
N GLU A 75 -8.40 7.26 20.04
CA GLU A 75 -7.22 7.60 20.86
C GLU A 75 -6.34 6.40 21.22
N SER A 76 -6.91 5.19 21.26
CA SER A 76 -6.17 3.95 21.51
C SER A 76 -5.09 3.66 20.46
N LEU A 77 -5.14 4.34 19.32
CA LEU A 77 -4.14 4.24 18.25
C LEU A 77 -2.94 5.19 18.46
N PHE A 78 -2.94 6.01 19.51
CA PHE A 78 -1.79 6.87 19.79
C PHE A 78 -0.66 6.11 20.53
N PRO A 79 0.62 6.47 20.28
CA PRO A 79 1.06 7.33 19.18
C PRO A 79 0.71 6.71 17.82
N GLY A 80 0.21 7.54 16.89
CA GLY A 80 -0.30 7.11 15.60
C GLY A 80 0.26 7.93 14.44
N ILE A 81 0.05 7.42 13.23
CA ILE A 81 0.37 8.13 12.00
C ILE A 81 -0.93 8.30 11.22
N LEU A 82 -1.34 9.56 11.06
CA LEU A 82 -2.46 9.93 10.21
C LEU A 82 -1.95 10.06 8.77
N LYS A 83 -2.53 9.30 7.84
CA LYS A 83 -2.11 9.26 6.43
C LYS A 83 -3.30 9.55 5.52
N THR A 84 -3.08 10.30 4.44
CA THR A 84 -4.10 10.43 3.39
C THR A 84 -4.48 9.03 2.87
N ASN A 85 -5.77 8.81 2.65
CA ASN A 85 -6.27 7.52 2.17
C ASN A 85 -5.79 7.18 0.75
N THR A 86 -5.54 8.22 -0.06
CA THR A 86 -5.04 8.12 -1.45
C THR A 86 -3.95 9.15 -1.69
N LEU A 87 -3.18 9.00 -2.77
CA LEU A 87 -2.20 9.97 -3.27
C LEU A 87 -1.04 10.33 -2.32
N GLY A 88 -0.80 9.54 -1.26
CA GLY A 88 0.35 9.74 -0.38
C GLY A 88 1.61 9.08 -0.94
N TYR A 89 2.74 9.80 -0.97
CA TYR A 89 4.06 9.29 -1.39
C TYR A 89 5.17 9.99 -0.62
N ASP A 90 6.31 9.35 -0.45
CA ASP A 90 7.54 9.91 0.15
C ASP A 90 7.30 10.77 1.42
N GLY A 91 6.41 10.29 2.31
CA GLY A 91 6.02 11.01 3.52
C GLY A 91 5.03 12.16 3.33
N HIS A 92 4.68 12.51 2.10
CA HIS A 92 3.63 13.48 1.84
C HIS A 92 2.26 12.96 2.29
N GLY A 93 1.48 13.84 2.94
CA GLY A 93 0.17 13.48 3.49
C GLY A 93 0.24 12.59 4.74
N GLN A 94 1.36 12.59 5.47
CA GLN A 94 1.53 11.87 6.72
C GLN A 94 1.79 12.83 7.89
N PHE A 95 1.14 12.56 9.03
CA PHE A 95 1.26 13.35 10.24
C PHE A 95 1.41 12.42 11.45
N VAL A 96 2.48 12.57 12.21
CA VAL A 96 2.64 11.84 13.47
C VAL A 96 1.80 12.52 14.54
N LEU A 97 0.94 11.76 15.20
CA LEU A 97 0.11 12.22 16.31
C LEU A 97 0.49 11.42 17.55
N ASN A 98 1.02 12.11 18.57
CA ASN A 98 1.34 11.48 19.86
C ASN A 98 0.18 11.58 20.83
N SER A 99 -0.69 12.59 20.65
CA SER A 99 -1.87 12.85 21.47
C SER A 99 -2.87 13.73 20.69
N LEU A 100 -4.06 13.94 21.25
CA LEU A 100 -5.05 14.87 20.71
C LEU A 100 -4.54 16.32 20.63
N ASN A 101 -3.55 16.70 21.44
CA ASN A 101 -2.97 18.04 21.41
C ASN A 101 -2.22 18.35 20.10
N ASP A 102 -1.85 17.32 19.35
CA ASP A 102 -1.20 17.49 18.03
C ASP A 102 -2.20 17.88 16.93
N ILE A 103 -3.50 17.79 17.21
CA ILE A 103 -4.57 18.22 16.30
C ILE A 103 -4.63 19.74 16.32
N LYS A 104 -4.25 20.36 15.20
CA LYS A 104 -4.24 21.82 15.08
C LYS A 104 -5.66 22.39 15.09
N LYS A 105 -5.88 23.46 15.86
CA LYS A 105 -7.17 24.18 15.84
C LYS A 105 -7.48 24.67 14.42
N GLY A 106 -8.69 24.37 13.94
CA GLY A 106 -9.12 24.73 12.59
C GLY A 106 -8.61 23.78 11.50
N TRP A 107 -8.04 22.63 11.88
CA TRP A 107 -7.66 21.60 10.90
C TRP A 107 -8.93 21.10 10.18
N CYS A 108 -8.93 21.22 8.87
CA CYS A 108 -10.04 20.78 8.01
C CYS A 108 -9.49 19.75 7.03
N PHE A 109 -10.18 18.62 6.90
CA PHE A 109 -9.81 17.59 5.96
C PHE A 109 -10.37 17.91 4.57
N THR A 110 -9.50 17.87 3.59
CA THR A 110 -9.86 17.99 2.17
C THR A 110 -9.94 16.63 1.48
N ALA A 111 -9.63 15.56 2.20
CA ALA A 111 -9.64 14.17 1.75
C ALA A 111 -9.88 13.24 2.94
N ASP A 112 -10.18 11.98 2.66
CA ASP A 112 -10.23 10.93 3.68
C ASP A 112 -8.82 10.55 4.13
N TYR A 113 -8.72 10.08 5.37
CA TYR A 113 -7.48 9.62 5.99
C TYR A 113 -7.65 8.22 6.60
N ILE A 114 -6.53 7.61 6.93
CA ILE A 114 -6.46 6.51 7.91
C ILE A 114 -5.55 6.93 9.05
N LEU A 115 -5.91 6.55 10.27
CA LEU A 115 -5.06 6.64 11.45
C LEU A 115 -4.51 5.26 11.74
N GLU A 116 -3.21 5.10 11.69
CA GLU A 116 -2.51 3.86 11.99
C GLU A 116 -1.74 3.98 13.30
N LYS A 117 -1.84 2.98 14.14
CA LYS A 117 -0.98 2.89 15.34
C LYS A 117 0.48 2.83 14.91
N LYS A 118 1.29 3.71 15.47
CA LYS A 118 2.74 3.72 15.20
C LYS A 118 3.38 2.45 15.76
N VAL A 119 4.20 1.79 14.95
CA VAL A 119 4.99 0.62 15.34
C VAL A 119 6.48 0.92 15.30
N ASP A 120 7.22 0.39 16.26
CA ASP A 120 8.67 0.44 16.25
C ASP A 120 9.21 -0.66 15.36
N LEU A 121 9.63 -0.29 14.16
CA LEU A 121 10.17 -1.21 13.17
C LEU A 121 11.62 -1.54 13.51
N LYS A 122 11.94 -2.83 13.63
CA LYS A 122 13.35 -3.30 13.69
C LYS A 122 13.98 -3.30 12.32
N LYS A 123 13.23 -3.76 11.32
CA LYS A 123 13.63 -3.80 9.92
C LYS A 123 12.40 -3.63 9.04
N GLU A 124 12.61 -3.05 7.88
CA GLU A 124 11.63 -3.03 6.80
C GLU A 124 12.07 -4.00 5.72
N ILE A 125 11.16 -4.84 5.26
CA ILE A 125 11.42 -5.80 4.19
C ILE A 125 10.36 -5.69 3.12
N SER A 126 10.75 -6.00 1.89
CA SER A 126 9.84 -6.17 0.76
C SER A 126 10.04 -7.52 0.09
N VAL A 127 9.01 -7.98 -0.61
CA VAL A 127 9.05 -9.21 -1.39
C VAL A 127 8.56 -8.90 -2.80
N ILE A 128 9.39 -9.14 -3.79
CA ILE A 128 9.04 -9.01 -5.20
C ILE A 128 8.60 -10.38 -5.73
N LEU A 129 7.47 -10.40 -6.40
CA LEU A 129 6.96 -11.59 -7.06
C LEU A 129 6.25 -11.26 -8.37
N THR A 130 6.17 -12.25 -9.24
CA THR A 130 5.37 -12.21 -10.46
C THR A 130 4.40 -13.38 -10.46
N ARG A 131 3.11 -13.10 -10.68
CA ARG A 131 2.10 -14.12 -10.95
C ARG A 131 1.81 -14.14 -12.44
N PHE A 132 2.00 -15.30 -13.06
CA PHE A 132 1.69 -15.54 -14.46
C PHE A 132 0.20 -15.81 -14.67
N GLN A 133 -0.27 -15.68 -15.92
CA GLN A 133 -1.67 -15.93 -16.28
C GLN A 133 -2.12 -17.38 -15.99
N ASN A 134 -1.21 -18.35 -16.05
CA ASN A 134 -1.47 -19.76 -15.70
C ASN A 134 -1.48 -20.02 -14.18
N GLY A 135 -1.36 -18.97 -13.35
CA GLY A 135 -1.35 -19.05 -11.90
C GLY A 135 0.01 -19.39 -11.27
N ALA A 136 1.05 -19.69 -12.07
CA ALA A 136 2.39 -19.89 -11.56
C ALA A 136 2.93 -18.59 -10.90
N ILE A 137 3.74 -18.75 -9.86
CA ILE A 137 4.35 -17.62 -9.14
C ILE A 137 5.86 -17.79 -9.13
N SER A 138 6.57 -16.77 -9.62
CA SER A 138 8.00 -16.59 -9.40
C SER A 138 8.20 -15.55 -8.29
N ILE A 139 9.06 -15.83 -7.32
CA ILE A 139 9.24 -15.01 -6.13
C ILE A 139 10.73 -14.89 -5.80
N TYR A 140 11.16 -13.69 -5.49
CA TYR A 140 12.52 -13.41 -5.05
C TYR A 140 12.66 -13.55 -3.53
N SER A 141 13.90 -13.70 -3.06
CA SER A 141 14.21 -13.62 -1.63
C SER A 141 13.77 -12.26 -1.07
N PRO A 142 13.36 -12.19 0.21
CA PRO A 142 13.06 -10.92 0.85
C PRO A 142 14.22 -9.93 0.76
N ILE A 143 13.88 -8.67 0.60
CA ILE A 143 14.78 -7.55 0.44
C ILE A 143 14.69 -6.70 1.70
N GLU A 144 15.81 -6.36 2.32
CA GLU A 144 15.88 -5.42 3.43
C GLU A 144 16.01 -4.00 2.87
N ASN A 145 15.11 -3.10 3.31
CA ASN A 145 15.07 -1.72 2.86
C ASN A 145 15.50 -0.78 3.99
N VAL A 146 16.37 0.16 3.67
CA VAL A 146 16.80 1.20 4.59
C VAL A 146 16.31 2.55 4.05
N HIS A 147 15.48 3.20 4.85
CA HIS A 147 14.97 4.53 4.55
C HIS A 147 15.69 5.60 5.38
N GLU A 148 15.91 6.75 4.77
CA GLU A 148 16.43 7.93 5.42
C GLU A 148 15.52 9.11 5.06
N ASN A 149 14.97 9.79 6.06
CA ASN A 149 13.97 10.86 5.87
C ASN A 149 12.77 10.42 5.00
N GLN A 150 12.29 9.20 5.21
CA GLN A 150 11.16 8.56 4.49
C GLN A 150 11.45 8.25 3.01
N ILE A 151 12.67 8.41 2.54
CA ILE A 151 13.11 8.07 1.18
C ILE A 151 13.97 6.81 1.24
N LEU A 152 13.71 5.86 0.33
CA LEU A 152 14.50 4.64 0.21
C LEU A 152 15.93 5.00 -0.18
N LYS A 153 16.89 4.69 0.69
CA LYS A 153 18.32 4.96 0.48
C LYS A 153 19.05 3.80 -0.19
N HIS A 154 18.84 2.59 0.32
CA HIS A 154 19.39 1.38 -0.28
C HIS A 154 18.58 0.14 0.10
N SER A 155 18.72 -0.88 -0.72
CA SER A 155 18.12 -2.20 -0.53
C SER A 155 19.21 -3.27 -0.53
N LYS A 156 19.08 -4.27 0.35
CA LYS A 156 20.01 -5.39 0.48
C LYS A 156 19.28 -6.72 0.21
N ILE A 157 19.87 -7.55 -0.65
CA ILE A 157 19.36 -8.89 -0.99
C ILE A 157 20.46 -9.92 -0.72
N PRO A 158 20.15 -11.01 -0.02
CA PRO A 158 18.94 -11.25 0.76
C PRO A 158 18.88 -10.38 2.01
N ALA A 159 17.66 -10.20 2.55
CA ALA A 159 17.47 -9.56 3.85
C ALA A 159 18.10 -10.40 4.97
N GLU A 160 18.74 -9.74 5.93
CA GLU A 160 19.29 -10.39 7.13
C GLU A 160 18.20 -10.63 8.18
N ILE A 161 17.35 -11.64 7.95
CA ILE A 161 16.23 -12.05 8.79
C ILE A 161 16.29 -13.56 9.02
N SER A 162 15.57 -14.06 10.06
CA SER A 162 15.50 -15.48 10.33
C SER A 162 14.69 -16.23 9.27
N ASP A 163 14.97 -17.55 9.12
CA ASP A 163 14.24 -18.43 8.19
C ASP A 163 12.73 -18.42 8.45
N LYS A 164 12.32 -18.30 9.72
CA LYS A 164 10.92 -18.17 10.12
C LYS A 164 10.29 -16.92 9.49
N ILE A 165 10.90 -15.75 9.65
CA ILE A 165 10.41 -14.48 9.09
C ILE A 165 10.42 -14.55 7.55
N THR A 166 11.48 -15.11 6.97
CA THR A 166 11.55 -15.36 5.52
C THR A 166 10.36 -16.16 5.03
N SER A 167 10.07 -17.28 5.67
CA SER A 167 8.93 -18.15 5.32
C SER A 167 7.60 -17.42 5.45
N GLU A 168 7.37 -16.69 6.54
CA GLU A 168 6.15 -15.92 6.78
C GLU A 168 5.95 -14.82 5.72
N ALA A 169 7.02 -14.10 5.37
CA ALA A 169 6.98 -13.06 4.33
C ALA A 169 6.60 -13.63 2.95
N LEU A 170 7.28 -14.72 2.55
CA LEU A 170 7.02 -15.38 1.27
C LEU A 170 5.60 -15.98 1.20
N GLN A 171 5.11 -16.58 2.29
CA GLN A 171 3.74 -17.11 2.36
C GLN A 171 2.69 -15.99 2.26
N SER A 172 2.90 -14.90 2.97
CA SER A 172 2.02 -13.72 2.92
C SER A 172 1.97 -13.14 1.52
N ALA A 173 3.12 -12.93 0.88
CA ALA A 173 3.20 -12.42 -0.48
C ALA A 173 2.50 -13.33 -1.50
N LYS A 174 2.70 -14.67 -1.39
CA LYS A 174 1.99 -15.64 -2.24
C LYS A 174 0.48 -15.62 -2.01
N LYS A 175 0.04 -15.46 -0.75
CA LYS A 175 -1.38 -15.39 -0.39
C LYS A 175 -2.03 -14.15 -1.00
N ILE A 176 -1.39 -12.98 -0.90
CA ILE A 176 -1.81 -11.73 -1.53
C ILE A 176 -1.94 -11.93 -3.04
N ALA A 177 -0.87 -12.39 -3.70
CA ALA A 177 -0.85 -12.54 -5.15
C ALA A 177 -1.89 -13.52 -5.70
N LYS A 178 -2.29 -14.53 -4.93
CA LYS A 178 -3.33 -15.49 -5.36
C LYS A 178 -4.74 -14.92 -5.27
N ASN A 179 -4.95 -13.88 -4.48
CA ASN A 179 -6.27 -13.30 -4.22
C ASN A 179 -6.49 -11.92 -4.86
N LEU A 180 -5.44 -11.34 -5.44
CA LEU A 180 -5.52 -10.21 -6.37
C LEU A 180 -5.78 -10.74 -7.78
#